data_81a1c570baaebe78b7f59480f4486b35
#
_entry.id   81a1c570baaebe78b7f59480f4486b35
#
_cell.length_a   1.000
_cell.length_b   1.000
_cell.length_c   1.000
_cell.angle_alpha   90.00
_cell.angle_beta   90.00
_cell.angle_gamma   90.00
#
_symmetry.space_group_name_H-M   'P 1'
#
loop_
_entity.id
_entity.type
_entity.pdbx_description
1 polymer ?
#
loop_
_entity_poly.entity_id
_entity_poly.type
_entity_poly.pdbx_seq_one_letter_code
_entity_poly.pdbx_strand_id
1 'polypeptide(L)'
;MWAISFSLIMFSGVFTSCSNTDDLETPPTTGEKSPYITRVLDFRPAVGQFVNQLPEYKEGDTQEDMNRKVLEAIGNNKMGMVSLGGFGGYIVVGFDHTIENKSGLCDFRVLGNAFYANGASDYGSSEPGVIQVCYDANGNGLPDDGWYEIAGSSYPDGKETWIDLATQAGNDTQTILDYEITYYRPSAEPGAPTEQYIRWEDNQGGSGYKAMNATHLQSYFPQWIKEDKITFAGTRLPQNGIDQNGKGTYFALYRFGYGYADNELNDKDASAIDIDWAVDSKGQPANLPGVNFIRIHTGVNQENGWLGECSTEIMGVTDLHLTNVSIKSQTIKN
;
A
#
# COMPACT_ATOMS: atom_id res chain seq x y z
N MET A 1 -10.15 67.15 -40.06
CA MET A 1 -10.32 65.74 -39.73
C MET A 1 -8.93 65.18 -39.42
N TRP A 2 -8.75 64.75 -38.21
CA TRP A 2 -7.47 64.64 -37.51
C TRP A 2 -6.71 63.35 -37.86
N ALA A 3 -5.43 63.53 -38.24
CA ALA A 3 -4.48 62.46 -38.43
C ALA A 3 -3.59 62.37 -37.19
N ILE A 4 -3.56 61.22 -36.55
CA ILE A 4 -2.66 60.92 -35.42
C ILE A 4 -1.47 60.11 -35.98
N SER A 5 -0.29 60.72 -35.83
CA SER A 5 1.01 60.16 -36.18
C SER A 5 1.46 59.19 -35.07
N PHE A 6 1.83 57.97 -35.39
CA PHE A 6 2.50 57.04 -34.47
C PHE A 6 3.99 56.99 -34.80
N SER A 7 4.80 57.48 -33.86
CA SER A 7 6.27 57.38 -33.91
C SER A 7 6.71 55.95 -33.56
N LEU A 8 7.54 55.39 -34.45
CA LEU A 8 8.19 54.07 -34.29
C LEU A 8 9.51 54.30 -33.53
N ILE A 9 9.60 53.79 -32.31
CA ILE A 9 10.85 53.73 -31.53
C ILE A 9 11.44 52.32 -31.70
N MET A 10 12.57 52.23 -32.40
CA MET A 10 13.38 51.05 -32.47
C MET A 10 14.18 50.88 -31.16
N PHE A 11 13.96 49.81 -30.46
CA PHE A 11 14.83 49.40 -29.36
C PHE A 11 15.69 48.20 -29.87
N SER A 12 16.98 48.44 -29.95
CA SER A 12 17.98 47.43 -30.18
C SER A 12 18.16 46.61 -28.91
N GLY A 13 17.59 45.43 -28.87
CA GLY A 13 17.79 44.46 -27.76
C GLY A 13 18.94 43.53 -28.09
N VAL A 14 19.97 43.57 -27.26
CA VAL A 14 21.11 42.67 -27.22
C VAL A 14 20.64 41.28 -26.85
N PHE A 15 20.84 40.28 -27.68
CA PHE A 15 20.63 38.88 -27.38
C PHE A 15 21.74 38.40 -26.45
N THR A 16 21.45 38.29 -25.15
CA THR A 16 22.23 37.47 -24.23
C THR A 16 21.68 36.05 -24.27
N SER A 17 22.46 35.15 -24.75
CA SER A 17 22.25 33.70 -24.69
C SER A 17 22.23 33.28 -23.18
N CYS A 18 21.07 32.93 -22.63
CA CYS A 18 20.99 32.19 -21.40
C CYS A 18 21.10 30.70 -21.74
N SER A 19 22.21 30.11 -21.35
CA SER A 19 22.39 28.67 -21.27
C SER A 19 21.35 28.11 -20.26
N ASN A 20 20.50 27.17 -20.72
CA ASN A 20 19.73 26.32 -19.84
C ASN A 20 20.72 25.46 -19.02
N THR A 21 20.95 25.83 -17.79
CA THR A 21 21.40 24.90 -16.79
C THR A 21 20.13 24.25 -16.26
N ASP A 22 20.00 22.95 -16.52
CA ASP A 22 19.09 22.09 -15.79
C ASP A 22 19.35 22.31 -14.29
N ASP A 23 18.42 22.97 -13.64
CA ASP A 23 18.36 23.01 -12.18
C ASP A 23 17.96 21.59 -11.72
N LEU A 24 18.99 20.73 -11.63
CA LEU A 24 18.93 19.58 -10.74
C LEU A 24 18.73 20.19 -9.35
N GLU A 25 17.53 20.05 -8.81
CA GLU A 25 17.25 20.33 -7.40
C GLU A 25 18.30 19.58 -6.58
N THR A 26 19.27 20.29 -6.07
CA THR A 26 20.24 19.76 -5.10
C THR A 26 19.45 19.24 -3.92
N PRO A 27 19.70 17.99 -3.47
CA PRO A 27 19.12 17.50 -2.23
C PRO A 27 19.39 18.49 -1.10
N PRO A 28 18.49 18.68 -0.14
CA PRO A 28 18.67 19.64 0.93
C PRO A 28 19.97 19.35 1.68
N THR A 29 20.92 20.28 1.57
CA THR A 29 22.17 20.29 2.31
C THR A 29 21.91 20.80 3.72
N THR A 30 21.41 19.94 4.58
CA THR A 30 21.65 19.99 6.04
C THR A 30 21.05 18.71 6.60
N GLY A 31 21.74 18.00 7.47
CA GLY A 31 21.40 16.70 8.05
C GLY A 31 20.12 16.63 8.88
N GLU A 32 19.05 17.25 8.43
CA GLU A 32 17.70 17.06 8.98
C GLU A 32 17.06 15.85 8.32
N LYS A 33 16.71 14.86 9.15
CA LYS A 33 16.02 13.65 8.75
C LYS A 33 14.60 13.98 8.32
N SER A 34 14.13 13.36 7.24
CA SER A 34 12.75 13.48 6.81
C SER A 34 11.83 12.55 7.61
N PRO A 35 10.74 13.01 8.23
CA PRO A 35 9.80 12.10 8.88
C PRO A 35 9.04 11.20 7.89
N TYR A 36 9.23 11.37 6.60
CA TYR A 36 8.49 10.68 5.54
C TYR A 36 9.41 9.80 4.71
N ILE A 37 8.82 8.87 3.96
CA ILE A 37 9.56 8.03 3.01
C ILE A 37 10.32 8.88 2.00
N THR A 38 11.56 8.52 1.73
CA THR A 38 12.46 9.17 0.78
C THR A 38 12.80 8.29 -0.41
N ARG A 39 12.43 6.99 -0.35
CA ARG A 39 12.70 6.01 -1.41
C ARG A 39 11.53 5.04 -1.57
N VAL A 40 11.28 4.63 -2.80
CA VAL A 40 10.50 3.43 -3.15
C VAL A 40 11.46 2.48 -3.85
N LEU A 41 11.71 1.34 -3.22
CA LEU A 41 12.68 0.36 -3.70
C LEU A 41 12.05 -0.64 -4.65
N ASP A 42 10.80 -1.04 -4.38
CA ASP A 42 10.05 -1.92 -5.25
C ASP A 42 8.54 -1.65 -5.11
N PHE A 43 7.83 -1.60 -6.24
CA PHE A 43 6.38 -1.49 -6.31
C PHE A 43 5.85 -2.56 -7.25
N ARG A 44 5.28 -3.61 -6.69
CA ARG A 44 4.71 -4.74 -7.43
C ARG A 44 3.27 -5.00 -6.99
N PRO A 45 2.31 -4.26 -7.52
CA PRO A 45 0.92 -4.54 -7.23
C PRO A 45 0.52 -5.89 -7.83
N ALA A 46 -0.45 -6.54 -7.20
CA ALA A 46 -1.15 -7.67 -7.78
C ALA A 46 -2.15 -7.18 -8.83
N VAL A 47 -3.08 -8.04 -9.23
CA VAL A 47 -4.13 -7.64 -10.18
C VAL A 47 -5.22 -6.86 -9.46
N GLY A 48 -5.74 -5.79 -10.08
CA GLY A 48 -6.76 -4.96 -9.45
C GLY A 48 -7.27 -3.82 -10.32
N GLN A 49 -8.46 -3.33 -9.97
CA GLN A 49 -9.18 -2.33 -10.76
C GLN A 49 -8.49 -0.95 -10.81
N PHE A 50 -7.59 -0.64 -9.87
CA PHE A 50 -6.86 0.64 -9.82
C PHE A 50 -5.36 0.53 -10.14
N VAL A 51 -4.86 -0.67 -10.41
CA VAL A 51 -3.43 -0.98 -10.49
C VAL A 51 -2.68 -0.18 -11.56
N ASN A 52 -3.31 0.12 -12.71
CA ASN A 52 -2.71 0.93 -13.77
C ASN A 52 -3.14 2.40 -13.73
N GLN A 53 -3.84 2.82 -12.67
CA GLN A 53 -4.34 4.18 -12.48
C GLN A 53 -3.74 4.86 -11.24
N LEU A 54 -3.33 4.09 -10.23
CA LEU A 54 -2.80 4.57 -8.96
C LEU A 54 -1.47 3.88 -8.61
N PRO A 55 -0.33 4.40 -9.17
CA PRO A 55 -0.18 5.55 -10.07
C PRO A 55 -0.50 5.21 -11.55
N GLU A 56 -0.78 6.25 -12.34
CA GLU A 56 -1.10 6.08 -13.77
C GLU A 56 0.08 5.48 -14.54
N TYR A 57 -0.13 4.30 -15.12
CA TYR A 57 0.80 3.72 -16.08
C TYR A 57 0.69 4.41 -17.44
N LYS A 58 1.82 4.67 -18.08
CA LYS A 58 1.90 5.12 -19.48
C LYS A 58 2.69 4.10 -20.29
N GLU A 59 2.30 3.92 -21.53
CA GLU A 59 3.00 3.00 -22.44
C GLU A 59 4.50 3.31 -22.49
N GLY A 60 5.31 2.29 -22.21
CA GLY A 60 6.76 2.39 -22.15
C GLY A 60 7.33 2.59 -20.74
N ASP A 61 6.49 2.84 -19.71
CA ASP A 61 6.97 2.87 -18.32
C ASP A 61 7.62 1.55 -17.94
N THR A 62 8.74 1.65 -17.27
CA THR A 62 9.49 0.54 -16.66
C THR A 62 9.13 0.37 -15.18
N GLN A 63 9.64 -0.67 -14.54
CA GLN A 63 9.54 -0.85 -13.08
C GLN A 63 10.13 0.36 -12.32
N GLU A 64 11.25 0.90 -12.79
CA GLU A 64 11.90 2.06 -12.18
C GLU A 64 11.04 3.33 -12.32
N ASP A 65 10.41 3.53 -13.50
CA ASP A 65 9.46 4.63 -13.69
C ASP A 65 8.27 4.52 -12.76
N MET A 66 7.73 3.33 -12.56
CA MET A 66 6.63 3.11 -11.63
C MET A 66 7.05 3.36 -10.18
N ASN A 67 8.22 2.89 -9.75
CA ASN A 67 8.77 3.18 -8.42
C ASN A 67 8.92 4.70 -8.20
N ARG A 68 9.42 5.43 -9.20
CA ARG A 68 9.54 6.90 -9.15
C ARG A 68 8.18 7.58 -9.06
N LYS A 69 7.19 7.18 -9.87
CA LYS A 69 5.82 7.72 -9.82
C LYS A 69 5.15 7.49 -8.47
N VAL A 70 5.38 6.33 -7.87
CA VAL A 70 4.90 6.03 -6.51
C VAL A 70 5.52 7.01 -5.51
N LEU A 71 6.84 7.20 -5.53
CA LEU A 71 7.51 8.18 -4.65
C LEU A 71 7.01 9.60 -4.89
N GLU A 72 6.78 9.99 -6.14
CA GLU A 72 6.19 11.28 -6.50
C GLU A 72 4.77 11.46 -5.95
N ALA A 73 3.99 10.38 -5.85
CA ALA A 73 2.62 10.42 -5.33
C ALA A 73 2.56 10.47 -3.81
N ILE A 74 3.35 9.65 -3.11
CA ILE A 74 3.18 9.43 -1.66
C ILE A 74 4.41 9.83 -0.81
N GLY A 75 5.52 10.20 -1.43
CA GLY A 75 6.71 10.70 -0.73
C GLY A 75 6.51 12.11 -0.15
N ASN A 76 7.33 12.47 0.85
CA ASN A 76 7.36 13.83 1.42
C ASN A 76 5.96 14.38 1.82
N ASN A 77 5.10 13.54 2.38
CA ASN A 77 3.73 13.91 2.81
C ASN A 77 2.84 14.49 1.69
N LYS A 78 3.03 14.06 0.46
CA LYS A 78 2.22 14.58 -0.67
C LYS A 78 0.76 14.13 -0.64
N MET A 79 0.45 13.12 0.16
CA MET A 79 -0.92 12.62 0.36
C MET A 79 -1.63 12.20 -0.94
N GLY A 80 -0.86 11.80 -1.95
CA GLY A 80 -1.39 11.03 -3.07
C GLY A 80 -1.73 9.61 -2.63
N MET A 81 -2.16 8.78 -3.55
CA MET A 81 -2.58 7.40 -3.24
C MET A 81 -2.04 6.44 -4.30
N VAL A 82 -1.64 5.25 -3.86
CA VAL A 82 -1.27 4.14 -4.74
C VAL A 82 -2.00 2.89 -4.31
N SER A 83 -2.39 2.05 -5.28
CA SER A 83 -3.10 0.79 -5.03
C SER A 83 -2.16 -0.39 -5.17
N LEU A 84 -2.20 -1.30 -4.21
CA LEU A 84 -1.42 -2.54 -4.25
C LEU A 84 -2.17 -3.67 -4.99
N GLY A 85 -3.44 -3.45 -5.36
CA GLY A 85 -4.29 -4.48 -5.96
C GLY A 85 -4.62 -5.60 -4.96
N GLY A 86 -5.07 -6.74 -5.46
CA GLY A 86 -5.48 -7.88 -4.65
C GLY A 86 -4.34 -8.49 -3.82
N PHE A 87 -4.62 -9.64 -3.20
CA PHE A 87 -3.70 -10.28 -2.26
C PHE A 87 -2.26 -10.37 -2.78
N GLY A 88 -1.33 -10.01 -1.91
CA GLY A 88 0.10 -10.16 -2.09
C GLY A 88 0.78 -9.05 -2.88
N GLY A 89 0.04 -8.22 -3.62
CA GLY A 89 0.62 -7.03 -4.23
C GLY A 89 1.25 -6.13 -3.18
N TYR A 90 2.46 -5.61 -3.44
CA TYR A 90 3.27 -4.99 -2.40
C TYR A 90 4.03 -3.75 -2.84
N ILE A 91 4.45 -2.99 -1.83
CA ILE A 91 5.42 -1.90 -1.93
C ILE A 91 6.54 -2.10 -0.91
N VAL A 92 7.78 -1.70 -1.29
CA VAL A 92 8.92 -1.57 -0.37
C VAL A 92 9.37 -0.12 -0.36
N VAL A 93 9.31 0.48 0.82
CA VAL A 93 9.71 1.88 1.03
C VAL A 93 10.90 1.98 1.97
N GLY A 94 11.63 3.10 1.90
CA GLY A 94 12.79 3.37 2.75
C GLY A 94 12.85 4.82 3.21
N PHE A 95 13.59 5.02 4.30
CA PHE A 95 13.84 6.31 4.92
C PHE A 95 15.32 6.72 4.73
N ASP A 96 15.63 7.98 4.96
CA ASP A 96 17.00 8.51 4.98
C ASP A 96 17.68 8.30 6.35
N HIS A 97 17.01 7.62 7.26
CA HIS A 97 17.45 7.32 8.62
C HIS A 97 16.81 6.01 9.12
N THR A 98 17.26 5.55 10.29
CA THR A 98 16.60 4.50 11.05
C THR A 98 15.46 5.10 11.88
N ILE A 99 14.23 4.62 11.73
CA ILE A 99 13.15 4.85 12.69
C ILE A 99 13.52 4.06 13.95
N GLU A 100 13.73 4.76 15.07
CA GLU A 100 14.12 4.13 16.32
C GLU A 100 12.97 3.36 16.94
N ASN A 101 13.22 2.16 17.46
CA ASN A 101 12.29 1.45 18.33
C ASN A 101 12.32 2.06 19.72
N LYS A 102 11.25 2.77 20.13
CA LYS A 102 11.15 3.39 21.46
C LYS A 102 10.22 2.62 22.37
N SER A 103 10.79 1.97 23.36
CA SER A 103 10.08 1.12 24.32
C SER A 103 8.75 1.72 24.81
N GLY A 104 7.67 1.00 24.60
CA GLY A 104 6.32 1.37 25.04
C GLY A 104 5.64 2.47 24.22
N LEU A 105 6.19 2.84 23.07
CA LEU A 105 5.58 3.76 22.11
C LEU A 105 5.41 3.08 20.75
N CYS A 106 4.44 3.54 20.00
CA CYS A 106 4.38 3.25 18.56
C CYS A 106 5.38 4.16 17.82
N ASP A 107 6.02 3.62 16.80
CA ASP A 107 7.18 4.24 16.16
C ASP A 107 6.85 4.86 14.80
N PHE A 108 5.94 4.25 14.05
CA PHE A 108 5.56 4.75 12.73
C PHE A 108 4.06 4.56 12.44
N ARG A 109 3.60 5.18 11.36
CA ARG A 109 2.24 5.03 10.87
C ARG A 109 2.26 4.84 9.36
N VAL A 110 1.48 3.87 8.86
CA VAL A 110 1.15 3.75 7.44
C VAL A 110 -0.17 4.45 7.20
N LEU A 111 -0.19 5.38 6.26
CA LEU A 111 -1.39 6.12 5.87
C LEU A 111 -2.10 5.38 4.74
N GLY A 112 -3.40 5.18 4.88
CA GLY A 112 -4.29 4.55 3.90
C GLY A 112 -5.55 5.37 3.67
N ASN A 113 -6.56 4.77 3.04
CA ASN A 113 -7.85 5.40 2.77
C ASN A 113 -9.02 4.80 3.56
N ALA A 114 -8.74 3.96 4.55
CA ALA A 114 -9.77 3.34 5.40
C ALA A 114 -10.74 4.38 5.98
N PHE A 115 -12.03 4.06 6.00
CA PHE A 115 -13.07 4.89 6.59
C PHE A 115 -14.16 4.05 7.26
N TYR A 116 -14.91 4.65 8.18
CA TYR A 116 -16.08 4.03 8.78
C TYR A 116 -17.36 4.33 8.00
N ALA A 117 -18.23 3.35 7.89
CA ALA A 117 -19.58 3.56 7.42
C ALA A 117 -20.35 4.51 8.36
N ASN A 118 -21.34 5.23 7.84
CA ASN A 118 -22.08 6.20 8.66
C ASN A 118 -22.72 5.55 9.90
N GLY A 119 -22.29 6.00 11.07
CA GLY A 119 -22.74 5.50 12.37
C GLY A 119 -22.04 4.24 12.85
N ALA A 120 -21.09 3.67 12.11
CA ALA A 120 -20.27 2.53 12.55
C ALA A 120 -18.97 3.01 13.22
N SER A 121 -18.35 2.10 13.99
CA SER A 121 -17.05 2.31 14.63
C SER A 121 -16.07 1.16 14.39
N ASP A 122 -16.50 0.12 13.67
CA ASP A 122 -15.78 -1.13 13.50
C ASP A 122 -15.84 -1.71 12.06
N TYR A 123 -16.61 -1.07 11.18
CA TYR A 123 -16.66 -1.44 9.76
C TYR A 123 -16.89 -0.22 8.84
N GLY A 124 -16.54 -0.40 7.60
CA GLY A 124 -16.69 0.57 6.53
C GLY A 124 -15.95 0.09 5.30
N SER A 125 -14.79 0.68 5.01
CA SER A 125 -13.79 0.19 4.06
C SER A 125 -12.47 0.02 4.83
N SER A 126 -12.19 -1.21 5.26
CA SER A 126 -10.92 -1.61 5.85
C SER A 126 -10.31 -2.67 4.96
N GLU A 127 -9.19 -2.35 4.31
CA GLU A 127 -8.52 -3.18 3.29
C GLU A 127 -7.09 -3.50 3.73
N PRO A 128 -6.94 -4.35 4.77
CA PRO A 128 -5.73 -4.43 5.57
C PRO A 128 -4.51 -4.91 4.80
N GLY A 129 -3.43 -4.14 4.92
CA GLY A 129 -2.10 -4.53 4.46
C GLY A 129 -1.26 -5.10 5.59
N VAL A 130 -0.67 -6.27 5.37
CA VAL A 130 0.33 -6.86 6.26
C VAL A 130 1.63 -6.10 6.13
N ILE A 131 2.25 -5.78 7.27
CA ILE A 131 3.46 -4.97 7.35
C ILE A 131 4.65 -5.87 7.70
N GLN A 132 5.73 -5.75 6.96
CA GLN A 132 7.02 -6.33 7.28
C GLN A 132 8.06 -5.20 7.40
N VAL A 133 9.01 -5.37 8.29
CA VAL A 133 10.05 -4.39 8.59
C VAL A 133 11.45 -5.00 8.43
N CYS A 134 12.42 -4.18 8.02
CA CYS A 134 13.81 -4.58 7.89
C CYS A 134 14.72 -3.51 8.49
N TYR A 135 15.65 -3.94 9.34
CA TYR A 135 16.72 -3.11 9.89
C TYR A 135 17.98 -3.30 9.04
N ASP A 136 18.58 -2.21 8.58
CA ASP A 136 19.84 -2.21 7.81
C ASP A 136 21.03 -2.42 8.78
N ALA A 137 21.27 -3.67 9.17
CA ALA A 137 22.26 -4.02 10.17
C ALA A 137 23.71 -3.90 9.63
N ASN A 138 23.88 -4.09 8.32
CA ASN A 138 25.18 -4.01 7.66
C ASN A 138 25.51 -2.58 7.16
N GLY A 139 24.55 -1.66 7.17
CA GLY A 139 24.71 -0.25 6.81
C GLY A 139 24.91 -0.01 5.30
N ASN A 140 24.47 -0.94 4.44
CA ASN A 140 24.67 -0.84 2.99
C ASN A 140 23.55 -0.07 2.26
N GLY A 141 22.48 0.29 2.97
CA GLY A 141 21.33 1.00 2.43
C GLY A 141 20.38 0.14 1.58
N LEU A 142 20.47 -1.20 1.71
CA LEU A 142 19.63 -2.17 0.99
C LEU A 142 18.80 -3.02 1.97
N PRO A 143 17.60 -3.48 1.59
CA PRO A 143 16.73 -4.29 2.44
C PRO A 143 17.07 -5.78 2.38
N ASP A 144 18.34 -6.15 2.63
CA ASP A 144 18.90 -7.51 2.46
C ASP A 144 19.30 -8.19 3.78
N ASP A 145 19.09 -7.54 4.94
CA ASP A 145 19.43 -8.06 6.26
C ASP A 145 18.35 -8.93 6.93
N GLY A 146 17.22 -9.14 6.29
CA GLY A 146 16.11 -9.95 6.78
C GLY A 146 14.85 -9.15 7.09
N TRP A 147 13.71 -9.79 6.82
CA TRP A 147 12.39 -9.22 7.02
C TRP A 147 11.68 -9.86 8.21
N TYR A 148 11.00 -9.04 9.00
CA TYR A 148 10.24 -9.43 10.17
C TYR A 148 8.80 -8.93 10.02
N GLU A 149 7.81 -9.77 10.29
CA GLU A 149 6.41 -9.39 10.18
C GLU A 149 5.94 -8.69 11.45
N ILE A 150 5.19 -7.61 11.32
CA ILE A 150 4.45 -7.00 12.44
C ILE A 150 3.28 -7.94 12.77
N ALA A 151 3.34 -8.57 13.94
CA ALA A 151 2.28 -9.46 14.42
C ALA A 151 1.06 -8.63 14.84
N GLY A 152 0.15 -8.43 13.87
CA GLY A 152 -1.12 -7.74 14.09
C GLY A 152 -2.12 -8.61 14.87
N SER A 153 -3.32 -8.07 15.12
CA SER A 153 -4.34 -8.69 15.95
C SER A 153 -4.83 -10.07 15.49
N SER A 154 -4.72 -10.36 14.19
CA SER A 154 -5.05 -11.67 13.61
C SER A 154 -3.87 -12.64 13.48
N TYR A 155 -2.68 -12.25 13.95
CA TYR A 155 -1.51 -13.13 13.94
C TYR A 155 -1.46 -13.99 15.22
N PRO A 156 -1.18 -15.30 15.14
CA PRO A 156 -1.18 -16.14 13.94
C PRO A 156 -2.57 -16.80 13.65
N ASP A 157 -3.59 -16.59 14.49
CA ASP A 157 -4.76 -17.49 14.57
C ASP A 157 -6.08 -16.85 14.06
N GLY A 158 -6.08 -15.63 13.56
CA GLY A 158 -7.28 -14.99 13.01
C GLY A 158 -8.35 -14.62 14.05
N LYS A 159 -7.96 -14.13 15.22
CA LYS A 159 -8.88 -13.80 16.32
C LYS A 159 -9.38 -12.36 16.28
N GLU A 160 -10.44 -12.11 15.54
CA GLU A 160 -11.09 -10.81 15.46
C GLU A 160 -12.52 -10.86 16.05
N THR A 161 -13.04 -9.73 16.49
CA THR A 161 -14.37 -9.67 17.13
C THR A 161 -15.52 -10.00 16.18
N TRP A 162 -15.31 -9.87 14.89
CA TRP A 162 -16.27 -10.12 13.81
C TRP A 162 -16.15 -11.51 13.16
N ILE A 163 -15.23 -12.37 13.60
CA ILE A 163 -14.97 -13.69 13.00
C ILE A 163 -16.23 -14.56 12.94
N ASP A 164 -17.07 -14.55 13.98
CA ASP A 164 -18.32 -15.33 13.99
C ASP A 164 -19.29 -14.84 12.92
N LEU A 165 -19.36 -13.54 12.66
CA LEU A 165 -20.21 -12.97 11.61
C LEU A 165 -19.66 -13.35 10.22
N ALA A 166 -18.35 -13.29 10.02
CA ALA A 166 -17.69 -13.68 8.78
C ALA A 166 -17.91 -15.18 8.49
N THR A 167 -17.77 -16.04 9.50
CA THR A 167 -18.03 -17.47 9.40
C THR A 167 -19.49 -17.74 9.00
N GLN A 168 -20.45 -17.05 9.60
CA GLN A 168 -21.89 -17.17 9.25
C GLN A 168 -22.18 -16.70 7.82
N ALA A 169 -21.43 -15.72 7.31
CA ALA A 169 -21.52 -15.26 5.92
C ALA A 169 -20.84 -16.20 4.92
N GLY A 170 -20.11 -17.23 5.40
CA GLY A 170 -19.40 -18.19 4.56
C GLY A 170 -17.99 -17.75 4.13
N ASN A 171 -17.44 -16.72 4.76
CA ASN A 171 -16.10 -16.23 4.51
C ASN A 171 -15.03 -17.22 5.03
N ASP A 172 -13.85 -17.22 4.40
CA ASP A 172 -12.66 -17.89 4.94
C ASP A 172 -12.09 -17.02 6.08
N THR A 173 -12.08 -17.59 7.29
CA THR A 173 -11.70 -16.89 8.52
C THR A 173 -10.34 -17.33 9.07
N GLN A 174 -9.53 -18.01 8.28
CA GLN A 174 -8.22 -18.47 8.69
C GLN A 174 -7.13 -17.46 8.33
N THR A 175 -6.18 -17.25 9.26
CA THR A 175 -4.88 -16.68 8.94
C THR A 175 -3.96 -17.79 8.43
N ILE A 176 -3.29 -17.57 7.28
CA ILE A 176 -2.34 -18.52 6.69
C ILE A 176 -1.03 -17.79 6.46
N LEU A 177 0.02 -18.16 7.21
CA LEU A 177 1.30 -17.42 7.24
C LEU A 177 2.15 -17.61 5.97
N ASP A 178 2.01 -18.73 5.27
CA ASP A 178 2.76 -19.13 4.08
C ASP A 178 1.87 -19.28 2.84
N TYR A 179 0.86 -18.43 2.74
CA TYR A 179 -0.04 -18.42 1.59
C TYR A 179 0.67 -17.92 0.34
N GLU A 180 0.49 -18.64 -0.77
CA GLU A 180 1.00 -18.27 -2.08
C GLU A 180 -0.13 -18.26 -3.10
N ILE A 181 -0.18 -17.23 -3.96
CA ILE A 181 -1.13 -17.11 -5.06
C ILE A 181 -0.41 -16.74 -6.36
N THR A 182 -0.86 -17.33 -7.46
CA THR A 182 -0.40 -16.99 -8.81
C THR A 182 -1.56 -16.46 -9.63
N TYR A 183 -1.36 -15.27 -10.22
CA TYR A 183 -2.29 -14.65 -11.18
C TYR A 183 -1.74 -14.81 -12.59
N TYR A 184 -2.60 -15.15 -13.53
CA TYR A 184 -2.25 -15.38 -14.93
C TYR A 184 -2.71 -14.22 -15.80
N ARG A 185 -1.82 -13.71 -16.65
CA ARG A 185 -2.16 -12.67 -17.61
C ARG A 185 -3.29 -13.14 -18.52
N PRO A 186 -4.37 -12.37 -18.71
CA PRO A 186 -5.40 -12.73 -19.67
C PRO A 186 -4.85 -12.66 -21.10
N SER A 187 -5.30 -13.57 -21.96
CA SER A 187 -4.89 -13.62 -23.37
C SER A 187 -5.38 -12.42 -24.19
N ALA A 188 -6.43 -11.77 -23.70
CA ALA A 188 -6.99 -10.52 -24.25
C ALA A 188 -7.78 -9.80 -23.16
N GLU A 189 -7.84 -8.47 -23.29
CA GLU A 189 -8.69 -7.65 -22.44
C GLU A 189 -10.16 -7.88 -22.85
N PRO A 190 -11.07 -8.15 -21.90
CA PRO A 190 -12.45 -8.50 -22.23
C PRO A 190 -13.26 -7.33 -22.83
N GLY A 191 -12.89 -6.07 -22.50
CA GLY A 191 -13.59 -4.87 -22.96
C GLY A 191 -15.03 -4.71 -22.48
N ALA A 192 -15.51 -5.62 -21.64
CA ALA A 192 -16.83 -5.63 -21.03
C ALA A 192 -16.78 -6.35 -19.69
N PRO A 193 -17.74 -6.11 -18.77
CA PRO A 193 -17.82 -6.81 -17.48
C PRO A 193 -17.86 -8.33 -17.68
N THR A 194 -17.09 -9.05 -16.89
CA THR A 194 -17.06 -10.52 -16.88
C THR A 194 -16.61 -11.05 -15.53
N GLU A 195 -17.19 -12.18 -15.11
CA GLU A 195 -16.78 -12.87 -13.90
C GLU A 195 -15.49 -13.71 -14.10
N GLN A 196 -15.11 -13.99 -15.35
CA GLN A 196 -13.95 -14.82 -15.69
C GLN A 196 -12.89 -14.00 -16.43
N TYR A 197 -12.25 -13.07 -15.70
CA TYR A 197 -11.26 -12.20 -16.31
C TYR A 197 -9.83 -12.69 -16.03
N ILE A 198 -9.33 -12.59 -14.80
CA ILE A 198 -7.95 -12.98 -14.48
C ILE A 198 -7.97 -14.26 -13.65
N ARG A 199 -7.51 -15.35 -14.27
CA ARG A 199 -7.37 -16.65 -13.58
C ARG A 199 -6.33 -16.56 -12.48
N TRP A 200 -6.61 -17.20 -11.35
CA TRP A 200 -5.65 -17.39 -10.26
C TRP A 200 -5.71 -18.82 -9.72
N GLU A 201 -4.63 -19.22 -9.06
CA GLU A 201 -4.53 -20.46 -8.28
C GLU A 201 -3.61 -20.23 -7.08
N ASP A 202 -3.83 -20.98 -5.98
CA ASP A 202 -3.07 -20.84 -4.75
C ASP A 202 -2.47 -22.17 -4.27
N ASN A 203 -1.58 -22.10 -3.25
CA ASN A 203 -0.95 -23.26 -2.65
C ASN A 203 -1.84 -24.05 -1.69
N GLN A 204 -3.09 -23.61 -1.45
CA GLN A 204 -4.09 -24.31 -0.65
C GLN A 204 -5.01 -25.19 -1.52
N GLY A 205 -4.79 -25.21 -2.84
CA GLY A 205 -5.61 -25.93 -3.81
C GLY A 205 -6.83 -25.14 -4.29
N GLY A 206 -6.90 -23.84 -3.93
CA GLY A 206 -7.91 -22.91 -4.44
C GLY A 206 -7.57 -22.45 -5.86
N SER A 207 -8.60 -22.15 -6.64
CA SER A 207 -8.49 -21.53 -7.96
C SER A 207 -9.77 -20.81 -8.33
N GLY A 208 -9.68 -19.81 -9.20
CA GLY A 208 -10.83 -19.03 -9.63
C GLY A 208 -10.45 -17.93 -10.61
N TYR A 209 -11.29 -16.91 -10.66
CA TYR A 209 -11.09 -15.74 -11.49
C TYR A 209 -11.34 -14.47 -10.68
N LYS A 210 -10.55 -13.43 -10.94
CA LYS A 210 -10.89 -12.06 -10.59
C LYS A 210 -11.82 -11.53 -11.66
N ALA A 211 -12.89 -10.85 -11.22
CA ALA A 211 -13.92 -10.31 -12.12
C ALA A 211 -13.50 -8.93 -12.65
N MET A 212 -13.92 -8.59 -13.87
CA MET A 212 -13.94 -7.20 -14.35
C MET A 212 -15.32 -6.61 -14.09
N ASN A 213 -15.41 -5.57 -13.29
CA ASN A 213 -16.67 -4.93 -12.98
C ASN A 213 -17.11 -3.92 -14.07
N ALA A 214 -18.34 -3.40 -13.95
CA ALA A 214 -18.93 -2.52 -14.96
C ALA A 214 -18.39 -1.09 -14.94
N THR A 215 -17.72 -0.69 -13.88
CA THR A 215 -17.26 0.69 -13.67
C THR A 215 -15.77 0.87 -14.00
N HIS A 216 -15.02 -0.22 -14.06
CA HIS A 216 -13.58 -0.23 -14.34
C HIS A 216 -13.29 -1.22 -15.47
N LEU A 217 -13.21 -0.72 -16.72
CA LEU A 217 -13.03 -1.55 -17.92
C LEU A 217 -11.59 -1.55 -18.46
N GLN A 218 -10.66 -0.87 -17.79
CA GLN A 218 -9.23 -0.90 -18.10
C GLN A 218 -8.59 -2.22 -17.63
N SER A 219 -7.35 -2.46 -18.05
CA SER A 219 -6.61 -3.65 -17.62
C SER A 219 -6.37 -3.66 -16.11
N TYR A 220 -6.60 -4.82 -15.47
CA TYR A 220 -6.29 -5.07 -14.04
C TYR A 220 -4.92 -5.71 -13.85
N PHE A 221 -4.31 -6.24 -14.90
CA PHE A 221 -2.96 -6.80 -14.83
C PHE A 221 -1.93 -5.66 -14.97
N PRO A 222 -0.88 -5.57 -14.11
CA PRO A 222 0.14 -4.53 -14.21
C PRO A 222 0.80 -4.51 -15.59
N GLN A 223 0.68 -3.41 -16.33
CA GLN A 223 1.04 -3.33 -17.74
C GLN A 223 2.56 -3.26 -17.99
N TRP A 224 3.36 -2.81 -17.03
CA TRP A 224 4.83 -2.76 -17.11
C TRP A 224 5.50 -4.11 -16.82
N ILE A 225 4.81 -5.04 -16.16
CA ILE A 225 5.27 -6.41 -15.95
C ILE A 225 5.16 -7.17 -17.27
N LYS A 226 6.19 -7.90 -17.68
CA LYS A 226 6.22 -8.59 -18.98
C LYS A 226 5.87 -10.08 -18.87
N GLU A 227 5.96 -10.64 -17.69
CA GLU A 227 5.68 -12.04 -17.40
C GLU A 227 4.20 -12.39 -17.65
N ASP A 228 3.94 -13.62 -18.11
CA ASP A 228 2.59 -14.14 -18.34
C ASP A 228 1.87 -14.52 -17.03
N LYS A 229 2.58 -14.53 -15.93
CA LYS A 229 2.05 -14.75 -14.59
C LYS A 229 2.88 -14.03 -13.54
N ILE A 230 2.23 -13.67 -12.45
CA ILE A 230 2.86 -13.09 -11.27
C ILE A 230 2.47 -13.92 -10.05
N THR A 231 3.44 -14.21 -9.19
CA THR A 231 3.24 -14.98 -7.96
C THR A 231 3.62 -14.15 -6.76
N PHE A 232 2.77 -14.18 -5.74
CA PHE A 232 2.98 -13.50 -4.47
C PHE A 232 2.86 -14.47 -3.32
N ALA A 233 3.67 -14.25 -2.29
CA ALA A 233 3.66 -15.04 -1.06
C ALA A 233 3.69 -14.11 0.16
N GLY A 234 3.03 -14.53 1.24
CA GLY A 234 2.97 -13.81 2.51
C GLY A 234 1.83 -14.28 3.38
N THR A 235 1.62 -13.61 4.50
CA THR A 235 0.51 -13.88 5.40
C THR A 235 -0.81 -13.46 4.76
N ARG A 236 -1.75 -14.41 4.64
CA ARG A 236 -3.13 -14.13 4.26
C ARG A 236 -3.98 -14.03 5.51
N LEU A 237 -4.71 -12.92 5.60
CA LEU A 237 -5.64 -12.61 6.67
C LEU A 237 -7.04 -13.18 6.41
N PRO A 238 -7.89 -13.33 7.45
CA PRO A 238 -9.31 -13.63 7.31
C PRO A 238 -10.04 -12.67 6.39
N GLN A 239 -11.02 -13.16 5.65
CA GLN A 239 -11.89 -12.34 4.81
C GLN A 239 -12.82 -11.49 5.66
N ASN A 240 -12.59 -10.18 5.67
CA ASN A 240 -13.29 -9.21 6.52
C ASN A 240 -14.46 -8.50 5.83
N GLY A 241 -14.63 -8.66 4.53
CA GLY A 241 -15.77 -8.14 3.78
C GLY A 241 -17.00 -9.03 3.98
N ILE A 242 -17.97 -8.56 4.76
CA ILE A 242 -19.18 -9.32 5.10
C ILE A 242 -20.37 -8.79 4.33
N ASP A 243 -21.01 -9.66 3.52
CA ASP A 243 -22.24 -9.31 2.82
C ASP A 243 -23.40 -9.17 3.82
N GLN A 244 -23.83 -7.95 4.06
CA GLN A 244 -24.83 -7.59 5.05
C GLN A 244 -26.25 -8.07 4.70
N ASN A 245 -26.51 -8.39 3.44
CA ASN A 245 -27.85 -8.78 2.97
C ASN A 245 -27.92 -10.18 2.34
N GLY A 246 -26.79 -10.89 2.24
CA GLY A 246 -26.69 -12.23 1.67
C GLY A 246 -27.02 -12.30 0.17
N LYS A 247 -26.92 -11.17 -0.56
CA LYS A 247 -27.26 -11.06 -2.00
C LYS A 247 -26.07 -10.63 -2.86
N GLY A 248 -24.88 -10.48 -2.28
CA GLY A 248 -23.69 -10.01 -2.98
C GLY A 248 -23.73 -8.53 -3.37
N THR A 249 -24.58 -7.73 -2.72
CA THR A 249 -24.83 -6.33 -3.15
C THR A 249 -24.52 -5.29 -2.08
N TYR A 250 -24.25 -5.70 -0.84
CA TYR A 250 -23.91 -4.77 0.24
C TYR A 250 -22.86 -5.39 1.17
N PHE A 251 -21.62 -5.03 0.94
CA PHE A 251 -20.50 -5.46 1.76
C PHE A 251 -20.11 -4.38 2.78
N ALA A 252 -19.80 -4.80 4.00
CA ALA A 252 -19.16 -4.01 5.02
C ALA A 252 -17.82 -4.67 5.34
N LEU A 253 -16.72 -3.90 5.20
CA LEU A 253 -15.38 -4.39 5.46
C LEU A 253 -15.02 -4.03 6.92
N TYR A 254 -14.88 -5.05 7.75
CA TYR A 254 -14.63 -4.92 9.18
C TYR A 254 -13.14 -4.66 9.44
N ARG A 255 -12.83 -3.74 10.34
CA ARG A 255 -11.46 -3.46 10.73
C ARG A 255 -10.89 -4.56 11.63
N PHE A 256 -9.61 -4.79 11.49
CA PHE A 256 -8.81 -5.59 12.42
C PHE A 256 -8.41 -4.76 13.63
N GLY A 257 -8.03 -5.40 14.71
CA GLY A 257 -7.77 -4.73 15.97
C GLY A 257 -6.60 -3.74 15.92
N TYR A 258 -5.44 -4.16 15.38
CA TYR A 258 -4.21 -3.36 15.25
C TYR A 258 -3.18 -4.05 14.34
N GLY A 259 -2.11 -3.32 13.96
CA GLY A 259 -0.92 -3.88 13.33
C GLY A 259 -0.99 -4.01 11.81
N TYR A 260 -1.97 -3.40 11.16
CA TYR A 260 -2.16 -3.45 9.71
C TYR A 260 -2.23 -2.05 9.10
N ALA A 261 -1.72 -1.91 7.87
CA ALA A 261 -1.91 -0.74 7.04
C ALA A 261 -3.35 -0.69 6.53
N ASP A 262 -3.85 0.49 6.17
CA ASP A 262 -5.17 0.72 5.54
C ASP A 262 -6.34 0.01 6.25
N ASN A 263 -6.27 -0.04 7.56
CA ASN A 263 -7.19 -0.76 8.42
C ASN A 263 -7.98 0.15 9.34
N GLU A 264 -7.39 1.26 9.75
CA GLU A 264 -7.95 2.25 10.67
C GLU A 264 -7.78 3.65 10.08
N LEU A 265 -8.60 4.61 10.51
CA LEU A 265 -8.47 6.00 10.09
C LEU A 265 -7.08 6.55 10.46
N ASN A 266 -6.49 7.34 9.57
CA ASN A 266 -5.15 7.89 9.73
C ASN A 266 -4.96 8.77 10.97
N ASP A 267 -6.03 9.34 11.55
CA ASP A 267 -6.00 10.19 12.73
C ASP A 267 -6.19 9.44 14.06
N LYS A 268 -6.39 8.11 14.02
CA LYS A 268 -6.58 7.28 15.21
C LYS A 268 -5.26 6.71 15.72
N ASP A 269 -5.15 6.59 17.04
CA ASP A 269 -3.98 5.96 17.68
C ASP A 269 -3.81 4.50 17.24
N ALA A 270 -4.91 3.79 16.97
CA ALA A 270 -4.90 2.38 16.53
C ALA A 270 -4.31 2.16 15.12
N SER A 271 -4.09 3.22 14.33
CA SER A 271 -3.35 3.13 13.05
C SER A 271 -1.83 3.18 13.21
N ALA A 272 -1.34 3.47 14.43
CA ALA A 272 0.09 3.51 14.72
C ALA A 272 0.65 2.12 14.97
N ILE A 273 1.90 1.91 14.56
CA ILE A 273 2.60 0.63 14.58
C ILE A 273 3.80 0.71 15.52
N ASP A 274 3.97 -0.33 16.34
CA ASP A 274 5.09 -0.52 17.24
C ASP A 274 6.06 -1.55 16.64
N ILE A 275 7.33 -1.22 16.57
CA ILE A 275 8.39 -2.14 16.09
C ILE A 275 8.55 -3.33 17.04
N ASP A 276 8.22 -3.21 18.32
CA ASP A 276 8.25 -4.34 19.26
C ASP A 276 7.27 -5.47 18.89
N TRP A 277 6.29 -5.21 18.00
CA TRP A 277 5.38 -6.25 17.48
C TRP A 277 6.02 -7.11 16.38
N ALA A 278 7.25 -6.79 15.95
CA ALA A 278 7.93 -7.55 14.92
C ALA A 278 8.33 -8.94 15.40
N VAL A 279 8.03 -9.96 14.59
CA VAL A 279 8.34 -11.37 14.86
C VAL A 279 9.16 -11.98 13.72
N ASP A 280 9.96 -12.98 14.08
CA ASP A 280 10.68 -13.81 13.10
C ASP A 280 9.75 -14.89 12.48
N SER A 281 10.28 -15.68 11.55
CA SER A 281 9.54 -16.78 10.88
C SER A 281 9.04 -17.89 11.82
N LYS A 282 9.42 -17.86 13.10
CA LYS A 282 8.96 -18.81 14.13
C LYS A 282 7.99 -18.14 15.10
N GLY A 283 7.60 -16.88 14.84
CA GLY A 283 6.74 -16.09 15.73
C GLY A 283 7.43 -15.60 16.99
N GLN A 284 8.78 -15.59 17.03
CA GLN A 284 9.50 -15.08 18.19
C GLN A 284 9.79 -13.58 18.01
N PRO A 285 9.75 -12.77 19.11
CA PRO A 285 10.07 -11.35 19.04
C PRO A 285 11.42 -11.08 18.39
N ALA A 286 11.44 -10.20 17.39
CA ALA A 286 12.64 -9.86 16.65
C ALA A 286 13.61 -8.96 17.43
N ASN A 287 13.10 -8.18 18.40
CA ASN A 287 13.87 -7.25 19.23
C ASN A 287 14.76 -6.29 18.39
N LEU A 288 14.19 -5.69 17.38
CA LEU A 288 14.89 -4.78 16.49
C LEU A 288 15.21 -3.43 17.18
N PRO A 289 16.39 -2.84 16.98
CA PRO A 289 16.69 -1.50 17.52
C PRO A 289 15.96 -0.38 16.75
N GLY A 290 15.43 -0.68 15.60
CA GLY A 290 14.72 0.22 14.71
C GLY A 290 14.55 -0.39 13.34
N VAL A 291 14.03 0.38 12.37
CA VAL A 291 13.80 -0.07 10.99
C VAL A 291 14.23 0.99 9.99
N ASN A 292 14.70 0.55 8.82
CA ASN A 292 15.11 1.40 7.70
C ASN A 292 14.18 1.22 6.51
N PHE A 293 13.57 0.02 6.39
CA PHE A 293 12.71 -0.36 5.28
C PHE A 293 11.43 -0.98 5.80
N ILE A 294 10.34 -0.68 5.08
CA ILE A 294 9.01 -1.21 5.37
C ILE A 294 8.46 -1.79 4.08
N ARG A 295 8.00 -3.03 4.13
CA ARG A 295 7.24 -3.68 3.07
C ARG A 295 5.79 -3.82 3.52
N ILE A 296 4.85 -3.50 2.62
CA ILE A 296 3.42 -3.64 2.87
C ILE A 296 2.85 -4.45 1.72
N HIS A 297 2.05 -5.48 2.02
CA HIS A 297 1.31 -6.20 1.00
C HIS A 297 -0.17 -6.32 1.36
N THR A 298 -1.04 -6.34 0.36
CA THR A 298 -2.48 -6.59 0.57
C THR A 298 -2.67 -7.94 1.26
N GLY A 299 -3.29 -7.92 2.45
CA GLY A 299 -3.38 -9.09 3.33
C GLY A 299 -4.58 -10.00 3.06
N VAL A 300 -5.64 -9.52 2.38
CA VAL A 300 -6.88 -10.27 2.19
C VAL A 300 -7.06 -10.69 0.74
N ASN A 301 -7.40 -11.97 0.50
CA ASN A 301 -7.84 -12.46 -0.80
C ASN A 301 -9.36 -12.57 -0.82
N GLN A 302 -10.05 -11.51 -1.23
CA GLN A 302 -11.52 -11.46 -1.28
C GLN A 302 -12.01 -10.57 -2.42
N GLU A 303 -13.16 -10.95 -2.99
CA GLU A 303 -13.98 -10.11 -3.87
C GLU A 303 -15.23 -9.67 -3.10
N ASN A 304 -15.56 -8.39 -3.17
CA ASN A 304 -16.67 -7.77 -2.44
C ASN A 304 -17.80 -7.33 -3.39
N GLY A 305 -18.20 -8.21 -4.30
CA GLY A 305 -19.23 -7.95 -5.29
C GLY A 305 -18.86 -6.77 -6.20
N TRP A 306 -19.72 -5.77 -6.29
CA TRP A 306 -19.53 -4.60 -7.16
C TRP A 306 -18.38 -3.67 -6.69
N LEU A 307 -17.95 -3.79 -5.44
CA LEU A 307 -16.77 -3.03 -4.93
C LEU A 307 -15.47 -3.54 -5.58
N GLY A 308 -15.44 -4.81 -6.02
CA GLY A 308 -14.25 -5.44 -6.58
C GLY A 308 -13.39 -6.15 -5.55
N GLU A 309 -12.12 -6.31 -5.86
CA GLU A 309 -11.15 -6.94 -4.97
C GLU A 309 -10.92 -6.12 -3.70
N CYS A 310 -10.54 -6.78 -2.61
CA CYS A 310 -9.93 -6.13 -1.46
C CYS A 310 -8.51 -5.70 -1.88
N SER A 311 -8.24 -4.39 -1.86
CA SER A 311 -7.00 -3.78 -2.32
C SER A 311 -6.51 -2.80 -1.26
N THR A 312 -5.28 -2.99 -0.79
CA THR A 312 -4.69 -2.04 0.17
C THR A 312 -4.20 -0.80 -0.58
N GLU A 313 -4.65 0.38 -0.16
CA GLU A 313 -4.18 1.66 -0.65
C GLU A 313 -3.17 2.30 0.32
N ILE A 314 -2.10 2.84 -0.25
CA ILE A 314 -1.04 3.52 0.52
C ILE A 314 -0.98 5.00 0.13
N MET A 315 -1.02 5.88 1.14
CA MET A 315 -0.90 7.33 0.99
C MET A 315 0.42 7.88 1.56
N GLY A 316 1.21 7.05 2.21
CA GLY A 316 2.51 7.39 2.78
C GLY A 316 2.86 6.59 4.02
N VAL A 317 4.08 6.76 4.50
CA VAL A 317 4.53 6.24 5.80
C VAL A 317 5.26 7.36 6.55
N THR A 318 5.02 7.46 7.85
CA THR A 318 5.51 8.56 8.69
C THR A 318 6.22 8.02 9.93
N ASP A 319 7.43 8.49 10.19
CA ASP A 319 8.10 8.36 11.49
C ASP A 319 7.40 9.26 12.52
N LEU A 320 6.78 8.68 13.53
CA LEU A 320 6.04 9.41 14.55
C LEU A 320 6.94 10.21 15.47
N HIS A 321 8.18 9.76 15.68
CA HIS A 321 9.13 10.43 16.58
C HIS A 321 9.61 11.77 16.01
N LEU A 322 9.74 11.88 14.69
CA LEU A 322 10.14 13.13 14.03
C LEU A 322 8.97 14.10 13.83
N THR A 323 7.72 13.62 13.92
CA THR A 323 6.52 14.48 13.85
C THR A 323 6.03 14.93 15.22
N ASN A 324 6.75 14.63 16.30
CA ASN A 324 6.38 14.92 17.70
C ASN A 324 5.03 14.30 18.11
N VAL A 325 4.66 13.20 17.49
CA VAL A 325 3.50 12.38 17.86
C VAL A 325 3.98 11.30 18.82
N SER A 326 3.33 11.17 19.97
CA SER A 326 3.65 10.17 20.99
C SER A 326 2.40 9.36 21.30
N ILE A 327 2.36 8.14 20.79
CA ILE A 327 1.26 7.19 20.98
C ILE A 327 1.80 6.02 21.79
N LYS A 328 1.11 5.69 22.88
CA LYS A 328 1.50 4.54 23.70
C LYS A 328 1.17 3.24 22.99
N SER A 329 2.16 2.36 22.97
CA SER A 329 1.98 1.02 22.45
C SER A 329 0.95 0.27 23.29
N GLN A 330 0.13 -0.54 22.60
CA GLN A 330 -0.75 -1.50 23.26
C GLN A 330 0.09 -2.68 23.75
N THR A 331 -0.05 -3.05 25.02
CA THR A 331 0.60 -4.27 25.51
C THR A 331 -0.11 -5.47 24.88
N ILE A 332 0.54 -6.15 23.96
CA ILE A 332 0.05 -7.41 23.42
C ILE A 332 0.14 -8.43 24.55
N LYS A 333 -1.00 -8.92 25.05
CA LYS A 333 -1.03 -10.08 25.92
C LYS A 333 -0.91 -11.32 25.04
N ASN A 334 0.31 -11.84 24.91
CA ASN A 334 0.57 -13.17 24.38
C ASN A 334 -0.11 -14.25 25.23
#